data_be47607ef08af302f4f458b9a6084766
#
_entry.id   be47607ef08af302f4f458b9a6084766
#
_cell.length_a   1.000
_cell.length_b   1.000
_cell.length_c   1.000
_cell.angle_alpha   90.00
_cell.angle_beta   90.00
_cell.angle_gamma   90.00
#
_symmetry.space_group_name_H-M   'P 1'
#
loop_
_entity.id
_entity.type
_entity.pdbx_description
1 polymer ?
#
loop_
_entity_poly.entity_id
_entity_poly.type
_entity_poly.pdbx_seq_one_letter_code
_entity_poly.pdbx_strand_id
1 'polypeptide(L)'
;MTTILPHDFENELKSSIGLEEFQNFIDSFDINIPTSVRINPIKTKHLPSGIKIPWCPLGYYLDERPVFTLDPSFHAGSYYVQEASSMFLWNILDQFVHDKKDIRILDLCAAPGGKSTLIASFLQNMGLLVANEVIKNRAYVLKYNLSKEGYSNVIVTNNDPRDFSHLPEYFDIILVDAPCSGEGMFRKDSNAICEWSLDNVDMSASRQKRILIDVLPSLKSGGMLIYSTCTYNRYENINNIQWLVSEKGLSSLAVKTEKDWNIVEISEGKSFGYQFFPHKIKGEGFFISVLQNKAEPKGNLNRKIRTNNSLIAFDKKSLHVFSEWIKLENKSLLHDKTGTIHAINSNLESEAFYLIQFLRLIYCGVSVGTVNKTIVIPDHSLALSYLLTDNFQTFELNRLDALLFLKRTLAAIDSNQKSWILVTYEGNGLGFLKNLGQRINNYLPQEYRILMDI
;
A
#
# COMPACT_ATOMS: atom_id res chain seq x y z
N MET A 1 28.14 14.85 12.75
CA MET A 1 29.16 13.99 12.09
C MET A 1 28.93 14.12 10.61
N THR A 2 29.95 14.49 9.86
CA THR A 2 29.84 14.60 8.38
C THR A 2 29.59 13.20 7.83
N THR A 3 28.46 12.96 7.18
CA THR A 3 28.15 11.69 6.52
C THR A 3 29.16 11.49 5.38
N ILE A 4 29.94 10.42 5.42
CA ILE A 4 30.89 10.10 4.34
C ILE A 4 30.13 9.27 3.31
N LEU A 5 29.94 9.84 2.13
CA LEU A 5 29.30 9.18 0.99
C LEU A 5 30.33 8.39 0.15
N PRO A 6 29.94 7.33 -0.57
CA PRO A 6 30.81 6.63 -1.48
C PRO A 6 31.32 7.57 -2.58
N HIS A 7 32.64 7.53 -2.85
CA HIS A 7 33.27 8.44 -3.81
C HIS A 7 32.66 8.33 -5.24
N ASP A 8 32.35 7.12 -5.67
CA ASP A 8 31.73 6.90 -6.98
C ASP A 8 30.31 7.48 -7.06
N PHE A 9 29.52 7.37 -5.96
CA PHE A 9 28.22 8.03 -5.88
C PHE A 9 28.34 9.54 -5.98
N GLU A 10 29.30 10.14 -5.27
CA GLU A 10 29.52 11.59 -5.35
C GLU A 10 29.87 12.03 -6.78
N ASN A 11 30.76 11.30 -7.46
CA ASN A 11 31.17 11.63 -8.83
C ASN A 11 30.00 11.52 -9.81
N GLU A 12 29.22 10.45 -9.74
CA GLU A 12 28.04 10.24 -10.57
C GLU A 12 27.00 11.35 -10.33
N LEU A 13 26.69 11.67 -9.08
CA LEU A 13 25.71 12.69 -8.76
C LEU A 13 26.20 14.10 -9.15
N LYS A 14 27.47 14.45 -8.89
CA LYS A 14 28.08 15.72 -9.34
C LYS A 14 28.01 15.89 -10.85
N SER A 15 28.25 14.80 -11.59
CA SER A 15 28.15 14.81 -13.06
C SER A 15 26.70 15.02 -13.53
N SER A 16 25.73 14.50 -12.77
CA SER A 16 24.31 14.57 -13.15
C SER A 16 23.66 15.93 -12.85
N ILE A 17 23.93 16.51 -11.67
CA ILE A 17 23.24 17.72 -11.20
C ILE A 17 24.14 18.98 -11.14
N GLY A 18 25.45 18.84 -11.33
CA GLY A 18 26.43 19.91 -11.23
C GLY A 18 26.91 20.17 -9.80
N LEU A 19 28.03 20.90 -9.68
CA LEU A 19 28.70 21.10 -8.38
C LEU A 19 27.89 21.90 -7.37
N GLU A 20 27.20 22.95 -7.80
CA GLU A 20 26.39 23.81 -6.92
C GLU A 20 25.20 23.04 -6.33
N GLU A 21 24.45 22.34 -7.19
CA GLU A 21 23.32 21.52 -6.73
C GLU A 21 23.78 20.33 -5.88
N PHE A 22 24.96 19.77 -6.16
CA PHE A 22 25.55 18.75 -5.31
C PHE A 22 25.88 19.27 -3.92
N GLN A 23 26.42 20.50 -3.81
CA GLN A 23 26.67 21.08 -2.48
C GLN A 23 25.36 21.28 -1.71
N ASN A 24 24.32 21.81 -2.33
CA ASN A 24 23.00 21.94 -1.73
C ASN A 24 22.43 20.57 -1.31
N PHE A 25 22.68 19.53 -2.10
CA PHE A 25 22.29 18.15 -1.75
C PHE A 25 23.02 17.67 -0.49
N ILE A 26 24.33 17.86 -0.39
CA ILE A 26 25.12 17.53 0.81
C ILE A 26 24.62 18.30 2.04
N ASP A 27 24.41 19.60 1.92
CA ASP A 27 23.92 20.44 3.00
C ASP A 27 22.54 19.98 3.53
N SER A 28 21.73 19.32 2.66
CA SER A 28 20.46 18.76 3.08
C SER A 28 20.56 17.61 4.08
N PHE A 29 21.73 16.97 4.23
CA PHE A 29 21.94 15.91 5.21
C PHE A 29 21.95 16.44 6.65
N ASP A 30 22.27 17.70 6.86
CA ASP A 30 22.22 18.36 8.15
C ASP A 30 20.83 18.91 8.52
N ILE A 31 19.87 18.83 7.59
CA ILE A 31 18.49 19.26 7.80
C ILE A 31 17.66 18.10 8.37
N ASN A 32 16.81 18.40 9.35
CA ASN A 32 15.90 17.41 9.92
C ASN A 32 14.99 16.81 8.84
N ILE A 33 14.89 15.47 8.85
CA ILE A 33 14.03 14.73 7.93
C ILE A 33 12.56 15.06 8.24
N PRO A 34 11.79 15.59 7.28
CA PRO A 34 10.40 15.92 7.52
C PRO A 34 9.58 14.65 7.79
N THR A 35 8.69 14.73 8.77
CA THR A 35 7.73 13.68 9.03
C THR A 35 6.46 13.97 8.25
N SER A 36 5.95 13.00 7.51
CA SER A 36 4.70 13.16 6.76
C SER A 36 3.77 11.98 6.95
N VAL A 37 2.47 12.26 6.86
CA VAL A 37 1.40 11.28 6.97
C VAL A 37 0.39 11.48 5.86
N ARG A 38 -0.29 10.42 5.49
CA ARG A 38 -1.45 10.45 4.61
C ARG A 38 -2.67 10.00 5.40
N ILE A 39 -3.67 10.88 5.49
CA ILE A 39 -4.90 10.58 6.21
C ILE A 39 -5.77 9.57 5.45
N ASN A 40 -6.50 8.75 6.20
CA ASN A 40 -7.59 7.95 5.68
C ASN A 40 -8.86 8.82 5.71
N PRO A 41 -9.43 9.22 4.56
CA PRO A 41 -10.49 10.24 4.50
C PRO A 41 -11.79 9.80 5.17
N ILE A 42 -11.99 8.50 5.37
CA ILE A 42 -13.19 7.95 5.99
C ILE A 42 -13.02 7.83 7.51
N LYS A 43 -11.80 7.59 8.00
CA LYS A 43 -11.50 7.36 9.43
C LYS A 43 -11.03 8.61 10.17
N THR A 44 -10.41 9.54 9.47
CA THR A 44 -9.83 10.73 10.10
C THR A 44 -10.93 11.74 10.44
N LYS A 45 -11.14 11.99 11.73
CA LYS A 45 -12.09 13.00 12.22
C LYS A 45 -11.45 14.38 12.39
N HIS A 46 -10.17 14.40 12.77
CA HIS A 46 -9.41 15.62 13.00
C HIS A 46 -8.21 15.65 12.06
N LEU A 47 -8.06 16.76 11.34
CA LEU A 47 -6.90 16.93 10.45
C LEU A 47 -5.63 17.09 11.31
N PRO A 48 -4.49 16.50 10.87
CA PRO A 48 -3.23 16.73 11.55
C PRO A 48 -2.86 18.21 11.56
N SER A 49 -2.21 18.67 12.64
CA SER A 49 -1.49 19.95 12.61
C SER A 49 -0.35 19.85 11.62
N GLY A 50 -0.20 20.84 10.75
CA GLY A 50 0.88 20.85 9.77
C GLY A 50 0.46 21.36 8.39
N ILE A 51 1.38 21.27 7.43
CA ILE A 51 1.25 21.82 6.09
C ILE A 51 0.83 20.72 5.13
N LYS A 52 -0.13 20.99 4.24
CA LYS A 52 -0.53 20.07 3.18
C LYS A 52 0.62 19.79 2.21
N ILE A 53 0.71 18.55 1.77
CA ILE A 53 1.61 18.16 0.67
C ILE A 53 0.95 18.59 -0.65
N PRO A 54 1.62 19.41 -1.48
CA PRO A 54 0.98 20.05 -2.62
C PRO A 54 0.40 19.08 -3.65
N TRP A 55 1.04 17.92 -3.86
CA TRP A 55 0.66 16.92 -4.85
C TRP A 55 -0.24 15.79 -4.33
N CYS A 56 -0.63 15.86 -3.05
CA CYS A 56 -1.52 14.84 -2.47
C CYS A 56 -2.51 15.49 -1.50
N PRO A 57 -3.81 15.55 -1.84
CA PRO A 57 -4.82 16.24 -1.01
C PRO A 57 -5.01 15.62 0.37
N LEU A 58 -4.62 14.34 0.54
CA LEU A 58 -4.67 13.62 1.81
C LEU A 58 -3.34 13.63 2.57
N GLY A 59 -2.28 14.23 2.00
CA GLY A 59 -0.94 14.28 2.56
C GLY A 59 -0.70 15.52 3.43
N TYR A 60 0.00 15.32 4.55
CA TYR A 60 0.38 16.39 5.48
C TYR A 60 1.82 16.20 5.97
N TYR A 61 2.59 17.28 6.00
CA TYR A 61 3.80 17.38 6.80
C TYR A 61 3.40 17.67 8.23
N LEU A 62 3.93 16.92 9.18
CA LEU A 62 3.70 17.18 10.60
C LEU A 62 4.72 18.19 11.13
N ASP A 63 4.30 19.04 12.05
CA ASP A 63 5.16 20.01 12.72
C ASP A 63 6.21 19.31 13.58
N GLU A 64 5.80 18.20 14.24
CA GLU A 64 6.65 17.36 15.07
C GLU A 64 6.44 15.87 14.75
N ARG A 65 7.47 15.06 15.02
CA ARG A 65 7.37 13.61 14.88
C ARG A 65 6.82 12.98 16.17
N PRO A 66 5.58 12.49 16.19
CA PRO A 66 5.04 11.81 17.36
C PRO A 66 5.62 10.39 17.50
N VAL A 67 5.42 9.80 18.68
CA VAL A 67 5.65 8.37 18.89
C VAL A 67 4.43 7.60 18.34
N PHE A 68 4.43 7.30 17.04
CA PHE A 68 3.30 6.67 16.34
C PHE A 68 2.80 5.38 17.00
N THR A 69 3.70 4.59 17.61
CA THR A 69 3.33 3.38 18.34
C THR A 69 2.41 3.65 19.52
N LEU A 70 2.51 4.83 20.14
CA LEU A 70 1.67 5.26 21.27
C LEU A 70 0.48 6.15 20.84
N ASP A 71 0.09 6.07 19.58
CA ASP A 71 -1.10 6.72 19.04
C ASP A 71 -2.15 5.68 18.63
N PRO A 72 -3.27 5.53 19.38
CA PRO A 72 -4.31 4.59 19.00
C PRO A 72 -4.91 4.83 17.61
N SER A 73 -4.98 6.08 17.14
CA SER A 73 -5.50 6.43 15.81
C SER A 73 -4.63 5.87 14.68
N PHE A 74 -3.30 5.73 14.89
CA PHE A 74 -2.41 5.01 13.97
C PHE A 74 -2.77 3.53 13.83
N HIS A 75 -3.09 2.86 14.95
CA HIS A 75 -3.49 1.46 14.96
C HIS A 75 -4.90 1.25 14.38
N ALA A 76 -5.79 2.20 14.58
CA ALA A 76 -7.13 2.20 13.97
C ALA A 76 -7.09 2.44 12.44
N GLY A 77 -5.94 2.87 11.89
CA GLY A 77 -5.79 3.17 10.47
C GLY A 77 -6.39 4.52 10.06
N SER A 78 -6.44 5.49 10.96
CA SER A 78 -6.87 6.85 10.65
C SER A 78 -5.88 7.56 9.72
N TYR A 79 -4.62 7.17 9.74
CA TYR A 79 -3.60 7.66 8.83
C TYR A 79 -2.49 6.62 8.60
N TYR A 80 -1.72 6.82 7.55
CA TYR A 80 -0.52 6.06 7.21
C TYR A 80 0.70 6.99 7.25
N VAL A 81 1.79 6.58 7.90
CA VAL A 81 3.08 7.30 7.88
C VAL A 81 3.74 7.04 6.54
N GLN A 82 3.74 8.03 5.66
CA GLN A 82 4.22 7.90 4.29
C GLN A 82 5.16 9.05 3.94
N GLU A 83 6.23 8.75 3.24
CA GLU A 83 7.17 9.72 2.71
C GLU A 83 6.49 10.57 1.62
N ALA A 84 6.70 11.89 1.68
CA ALA A 84 5.97 12.86 0.89
C ALA A 84 6.15 12.72 -0.62
N SER A 85 7.40 12.48 -1.11
CA SER A 85 7.70 12.34 -2.54
C SER A 85 6.93 11.16 -3.15
N SER A 86 6.83 10.05 -2.40
CA SER A 86 6.09 8.86 -2.84
C SER A 86 4.58 9.08 -2.97
N MET A 87 4.04 10.12 -2.31
CA MET A 87 2.63 10.51 -2.45
C MET A 87 2.34 11.20 -3.80
N PHE A 88 3.36 11.54 -4.60
CA PHE A 88 3.17 12.06 -5.96
C PHE A 88 2.42 11.08 -6.87
N LEU A 89 2.38 9.81 -6.50
CA LEU A 89 1.53 8.80 -7.13
C LEU A 89 0.04 9.25 -7.17
N TRP A 90 -0.44 9.98 -6.15
CA TRP A 90 -1.81 10.54 -6.17
C TRP A 90 -2.02 11.48 -7.34
N ASN A 91 -1.10 12.41 -7.58
CA ASN A 91 -1.17 13.35 -8.69
C ASN A 91 -1.21 12.64 -10.05
N ILE A 92 -0.45 11.55 -10.21
CA ILE A 92 -0.48 10.73 -11.42
C ILE A 92 -1.85 10.05 -11.58
N LEU A 93 -2.36 9.40 -10.55
CA LEU A 93 -3.65 8.73 -10.62
C LEU A 93 -4.78 9.71 -10.91
N ASP A 94 -4.76 10.88 -10.29
CA ASP A 94 -5.78 11.93 -10.49
C ASP A 94 -5.80 12.47 -11.93
N GLN A 95 -4.63 12.60 -12.57
CA GLN A 95 -4.51 13.06 -13.94
C GLN A 95 -4.96 12.04 -14.99
N PHE A 96 -4.71 10.75 -14.74
CA PHE A 96 -4.89 9.73 -15.78
C PHE A 96 -6.05 8.77 -15.53
N VAL A 97 -6.61 8.72 -14.32
CA VAL A 97 -7.72 7.81 -13.99
C VAL A 97 -9.02 8.59 -13.83
N HIS A 98 -9.83 8.61 -14.90
CA HIS A 98 -11.10 9.33 -14.91
C HIS A 98 -12.29 8.45 -14.50
N ASP A 99 -12.22 7.13 -14.73
CA ASP A 99 -13.20 6.16 -14.27
C ASP A 99 -12.53 5.08 -13.40
N LYS A 100 -13.05 4.92 -12.19
CA LYS A 100 -12.53 3.98 -11.19
C LYS A 100 -13.33 2.68 -11.10
N LYS A 101 -14.48 2.60 -11.77
CA LYS A 101 -15.50 1.59 -11.49
C LYS A 101 -15.02 0.15 -11.77
N ASP A 102 -14.39 -0.08 -12.91
CA ASP A 102 -13.98 -1.42 -13.34
C ASP A 102 -12.46 -1.53 -13.54
N ILE A 103 -11.71 -0.55 -13.04
CA ILE A 103 -10.25 -0.50 -13.16
C ILE A 103 -9.59 -1.59 -12.31
N ARG A 104 -8.58 -2.24 -12.87
CA ARG A 104 -7.73 -3.22 -12.18
C ARG A 104 -6.32 -2.68 -12.07
N ILE A 105 -5.88 -2.44 -10.86
CA ILE A 105 -4.54 -1.91 -10.56
C ILE A 105 -3.72 -2.99 -9.86
N LEU A 106 -2.51 -3.22 -10.36
CA LEU A 106 -1.49 -4.03 -9.72
C LEU A 106 -0.43 -3.14 -9.10
N ASP A 107 -0.16 -3.30 -7.80
CA ASP A 107 1.06 -2.84 -7.16
C ASP A 107 1.97 -4.06 -6.97
N LEU A 108 3.02 -4.18 -7.79
CA LEU A 108 3.77 -5.43 -7.94
C LEU A 108 4.79 -5.68 -6.82
N CYS A 109 5.41 -4.61 -6.29
CA CYS A 109 6.44 -4.66 -5.25
C CYS A 109 5.97 -3.84 -4.03
N ALA A 110 4.83 -4.25 -3.48
CA ALA A 110 3.96 -3.37 -2.71
C ALA A 110 4.37 -3.11 -1.26
N ALA A 111 5.12 -4.03 -0.62
CA ALA A 111 5.44 -3.88 0.80
C ALA A 111 6.40 -2.71 1.10
N PRO A 112 6.15 -1.98 2.19
CA PRO A 112 5.24 -2.26 3.31
C PRO A 112 3.78 -1.81 3.08
N GLY A 113 3.43 -1.14 1.97
CA GLY A 113 2.05 -0.79 1.63
C GLY A 113 1.75 0.70 1.48
N GLY A 114 2.74 1.59 1.52
CA GLY A 114 2.52 3.03 1.41
C GLY A 114 1.81 3.43 0.11
N LYS A 115 2.26 2.92 -1.03
CA LYS A 115 1.66 3.16 -2.34
C LYS A 115 0.35 2.38 -2.52
N SER A 116 0.29 1.12 -2.07
CA SER A 116 -0.94 0.31 -2.10
C SER A 116 -2.07 0.93 -1.29
N THR A 117 -1.80 1.40 -0.07
CA THR A 117 -2.81 2.06 0.78
C THR A 117 -3.25 3.41 0.18
N LEU A 118 -2.36 4.13 -0.52
CA LEU A 118 -2.71 5.31 -1.29
C LEU A 118 -3.67 4.97 -2.43
N ILE A 119 -3.36 3.91 -3.21
CA ILE A 119 -4.24 3.44 -4.29
C ILE A 119 -5.61 3.01 -3.74
N ALA A 120 -5.65 2.29 -2.61
CA ALA A 120 -6.90 1.89 -1.96
C ALA A 120 -7.75 3.10 -1.56
N SER A 121 -7.13 4.13 -0.94
CA SER A 121 -7.79 5.41 -0.62
C SER A 121 -8.25 6.17 -1.86
N PHE A 122 -7.49 6.11 -2.96
CA PHE A 122 -7.86 6.73 -4.22
C PHE A 122 -9.07 6.03 -4.86
N LEU A 123 -9.10 4.71 -4.85
CA LEU A 123 -10.19 3.90 -5.42
C LEU A 123 -11.49 3.96 -4.62
N GLN A 124 -11.44 4.15 -3.31
CA GLN A 124 -12.63 4.25 -2.43
C GLN A 124 -13.63 3.10 -2.64
N ASN A 125 -13.17 1.87 -2.60
CA ASN A 125 -13.96 0.65 -2.85
C ASN A 125 -14.44 0.44 -4.31
N MET A 126 -14.06 1.29 -5.25
CA MET A 126 -14.29 1.07 -6.69
C MET A 126 -13.13 0.31 -7.32
N GLY A 127 -13.37 -0.39 -8.42
CA GLY A 127 -12.34 -1.17 -9.10
C GLY A 127 -11.71 -2.25 -8.23
N LEU A 128 -10.54 -2.73 -8.61
CA LEU A 128 -9.80 -3.78 -7.92
C LEU A 128 -8.34 -3.35 -7.72
N LEU A 129 -7.84 -3.45 -6.50
CA LEU A 129 -6.41 -3.39 -6.20
C LEU A 129 -5.87 -4.79 -5.92
N VAL A 130 -4.87 -5.22 -6.69
CA VAL A 130 -4.03 -6.37 -6.38
C VAL A 130 -2.68 -5.85 -5.91
N ALA A 131 -2.30 -6.17 -4.68
CA ALA A 131 -1.03 -5.77 -4.09
C ALA A 131 -0.16 -7.00 -3.85
N ASN A 132 1.01 -7.05 -4.47
CA ASN A 132 1.90 -8.22 -4.44
C ASN A 132 3.21 -7.93 -3.71
N GLU A 133 3.73 -8.93 -3.03
CA GLU A 133 5.07 -8.91 -2.46
C GLU A 133 5.66 -10.33 -2.49
N VAL A 134 6.86 -10.45 -3.05
CA VAL A 134 7.54 -11.74 -3.21
C VAL A 134 8.08 -12.28 -1.88
N ILE A 135 8.50 -11.40 -0.98
CA ILE A 135 9.05 -11.79 0.33
C ILE A 135 7.90 -12.03 1.31
N LYS A 136 7.73 -13.29 1.72
CA LYS A 136 6.60 -13.73 2.54
C LYS A 136 6.35 -12.88 3.79
N ASN A 137 7.38 -12.60 4.60
CA ASN A 137 7.22 -11.83 5.82
C ASN A 137 6.78 -10.38 5.52
N ARG A 138 7.30 -9.76 4.46
CA ARG A 138 6.90 -8.44 4.02
C ARG A 138 5.46 -8.42 3.48
N ALA A 139 5.02 -9.51 2.82
CA ALA A 139 3.65 -9.67 2.35
C ALA A 139 2.63 -9.67 3.50
N TYR A 140 2.98 -10.24 4.66
CA TYR A 140 2.10 -10.16 5.85
C TYR A 140 2.05 -8.74 6.45
N VAL A 141 3.15 -7.98 6.42
CA VAL A 141 3.15 -6.55 6.80
C VAL A 141 2.24 -5.75 5.86
N LEU A 142 2.34 -6.00 4.55
CA LEU A 142 1.47 -5.40 3.53
C LEU A 142 -0.01 -5.72 3.80
N LYS A 143 -0.34 -6.99 4.05
CA LYS A 143 -1.69 -7.45 4.42
C LYS A 143 -2.21 -6.65 5.62
N TYR A 144 -1.43 -6.55 6.70
CA TYR A 144 -1.82 -5.80 7.90
C TYR A 144 -2.09 -4.32 7.59
N ASN A 145 -1.18 -3.67 6.86
CA ASN A 145 -1.35 -2.26 6.54
C ASN A 145 -2.57 -2.00 5.64
N LEU A 146 -2.84 -2.86 4.66
CA LEU A 146 -4.04 -2.77 3.83
C LEU A 146 -5.33 -3.09 4.60
N SER A 147 -5.29 -4.02 5.57
CA SER A 147 -6.46 -4.30 6.40
C SER A 147 -6.89 -3.08 7.24
N LYS A 148 -5.94 -2.22 7.64
CA LYS A 148 -6.23 -0.96 8.34
C LYS A 148 -6.99 0.06 7.49
N GLU A 149 -6.83 -0.01 6.16
CA GLU A 149 -7.61 0.86 5.26
C GLU A 149 -9.10 0.50 5.27
N GLY A 150 -9.46 -0.77 5.51
CA GLY A 150 -10.84 -1.22 5.71
C GLY A 150 -11.65 -1.45 4.44
N TYR A 151 -11.05 -1.39 3.26
CA TYR A 151 -11.71 -1.57 1.97
C TYR A 151 -11.85 -3.05 1.58
N SER A 152 -12.95 -3.40 0.88
CA SER A 152 -13.26 -4.77 0.45
C SER A 152 -12.93 -5.06 -1.02
N ASN A 153 -12.28 -4.14 -1.73
CA ASN A 153 -11.85 -4.28 -3.12
C ASN A 153 -10.34 -4.55 -3.27
N VAL A 154 -9.72 -5.11 -2.24
CA VAL A 154 -8.27 -5.34 -2.16
C VAL A 154 -7.97 -6.83 -2.09
N ILE A 155 -7.02 -7.28 -2.91
CA ILE A 155 -6.44 -8.63 -2.86
C ILE A 155 -4.93 -8.50 -2.62
N VAL A 156 -4.39 -9.24 -1.64
CA VAL A 156 -2.95 -9.32 -1.41
C VAL A 156 -2.44 -10.68 -1.84
N THR A 157 -1.34 -10.68 -2.62
CA THR A 157 -0.71 -11.88 -3.15
C THR A 157 0.75 -11.99 -2.70
N ASN A 158 1.27 -13.23 -2.72
CA ASN A 158 2.67 -13.50 -2.41
C ASN A 158 3.27 -14.34 -3.54
N ASN A 159 3.69 -13.67 -4.61
CA ASN A 159 4.07 -14.27 -5.89
C ASN A 159 5.35 -13.66 -6.45
N ASP A 160 6.09 -14.44 -7.24
CA ASP A 160 7.16 -13.92 -8.10
C ASP A 160 6.53 -13.12 -9.25
N PRO A 161 7.14 -12.02 -9.75
CA PRO A 161 6.64 -11.23 -10.88
C PRO A 161 6.28 -12.06 -12.11
N ARG A 162 7.01 -13.13 -12.41
CA ARG A 162 6.77 -14.03 -13.55
C ARG A 162 5.40 -14.73 -13.51
N ASP A 163 4.82 -14.94 -12.32
CA ASP A 163 3.52 -15.60 -12.19
C ASP A 163 2.41 -14.76 -12.82
N PHE A 164 2.58 -13.42 -12.88
CA PHE A 164 1.64 -12.50 -13.49
C PHE A 164 1.58 -12.62 -15.02
N SER A 165 2.58 -13.21 -15.68
CA SER A 165 2.54 -13.50 -17.12
C SER A 165 1.39 -14.44 -17.51
N HIS A 166 0.86 -15.22 -16.56
CA HIS A 166 -0.33 -16.07 -16.76
C HIS A 166 -1.65 -15.29 -16.78
N LEU A 167 -1.60 -13.97 -16.57
CA LEU A 167 -2.75 -13.05 -16.59
C LEU A 167 -2.64 -12.06 -17.76
N PRO A 168 -2.62 -12.52 -19.02
CA PRO A 168 -2.36 -11.64 -20.17
C PRO A 168 -3.41 -10.54 -20.27
N GLU A 169 -2.95 -9.30 -20.49
CA GLU A 169 -3.81 -8.11 -20.65
C GLU A 169 -4.88 -7.97 -19.56
N TYR A 170 -4.47 -8.20 -18.31
CA TYR A 170 -5.42 -8.23 -17.19
C TYR A 170 -5.54 -6.88 -16.47
N PHE A 171 -4.42 -6.17 -16.28
CA PHE A 171 -4.38 -4.93 -15.50
C PHE A 171 -4.46 -3.69 -16.38
N ASP A 172 -5.24 -2.71 -15.95
CA ASP A 172 -5.32 -1.39 -16.58
C ASP A 172 -4.11 -0.54 -16.18
N ILE A 173 -3.66 -0.69 -14.92
CA ILE A 173 -2.48 -0.01 -14.40
C ILE A 173 -1.60 -1.03 -13.67
N ILE A 174 -0.30 -0.95 -13.92
CA ILE A 174 0.72 -1.67 -13.15
C ILE A 174 1.66 -0.65 -12.54
N LEU A 175 1.76 -0.64 -11.22
CA LEU A 175 2.80 0.07 -10.47
C LEU A 175 3.95 -0.89 -10.16
N VAL A 176 5.16 -0.50 -10.52
CA VAL A 176 6.39 -1.18 -10.16
C VAL A 176 7.26 -0.21 -9.36
N ASP A 177 7.10 -0.24 -8.03
CA ASP A 177 8.03 0.41 -7.11
C ASP A 177 9.23 -0.52 -6.93
N ALA A 178 10.19 -0.39 -7.84
CA ALA A 178 11.19 -1.41 -8.05
C ALA A 178 12.22 -1.47 -6.91
N PRO A 179 12.66 -2.68 -6.49
CA PRO A 179 13.82 -2.79 -5.62
C PRO A 179 15.03 -2.15 -6.31
N CYS A 180 15.72 -1.24 -5.62
CA CYS A 180 16.77 -0.40 -6.16
C CYS A 180 17.98 -0.31 -5.22
N SER A 181 19.03 0.39 -5.64
CA SER A 181 20.25 0.63 -4.84
C SER A 181 20.01 1.45 -3.55
N GLY A 182 18.88 2.14 -3.46
CA GLY A 182 18.43 2.78 -2.23
C GLY A 182 19.13 4.09 -1.87
N GLU A 183 19.72 4.80 -2.82
CA GLU A 183 20.43 6.08 -2.59
C GLU A 183 19.58 7.13 -1.88
N GLY A 184 18.25 7.14 -2.12
CA GLY A 184 17.31 8.01 -1.43
C GLY A 184 17.11 7.68 0.06
N MET A 185 17.70 6.59 0.56
CA MET A 185 17.67 6.21 1.96
C MET A 185 18.90 6.68 2.74
N PHE A 186 19.93 7.22 2.10
CA PHE A 186 21.22 7.59 2.73
C PHE A 186 21.07 8.53 3.92
N ARG A 187 20.08 9.42 3.91
CA ARG A 187 19.79 10.31 5.04
C ARG A 187 19.14 9.59 6.24
N LYS A 188 18.53 8.42 6.03
CA LYS A 188 17.77 7.67 7.05
C LYS A 188 18.47 6.42 7.55
N ASP A 189 19.27 5.82 6.71
CA ASP A 189 19.87 4.51 6.97
C ASP A 189 21.34 4.49 6.53
N SER A 190 22.23 4.53 7.51
CA SER A 190 23.67 4.44 7.26
C SER A 190 24.08 3.10 6.65
N ASN A 191 23.31 2.02 6.85
CA ASN A 191 23.62 0.74 6.22
C ASN A 191 23.45 0.82 4.70
N ALA A 192 22.48 1.60 4.21
CA ALA A 192 22.30 1.81 2.78
C ALA A 192 23.54 2.44 2.13
N ILE A 193 24.26 3.33 2.84
CA ILE A 193 25.53 3.89 2.38
C ILE A 193 26.62 2.82 2.32
N CYS A 194 26.73 1.96 3.36
CA CYS A 194 27.75 0.91 3.45
C CYS A 194 27.55 -0.19 2.41
N GLU A 195 26.30 -0.48 2.06
CA GLU A 195 25.95 -1.53 1.08
C GLU A 195 26.02 -1.05 -0.37
N TRP A 196 26.07 0.28 -0.59
CA TRP A 196 26.07 0.83 -1.92
C TRP A 196 27.40 0.61 -2.68
N SER A 197 27.30 0.22 -3.94
CA SER A 197 28.42 0.11 -4.89
C SER A 197 27.89 0.20 -6.32
N LEU A 198 28.76 0.50 -7.29
CA LEU A 198 28.39 0.47 -8.70
C LEU A 198 27.91 -0.93 -9.14
N ASP A 199 28.52 -1.99 -8.65
CA ASP A 199 28.08 -3.39 -8.90
C ASP A 199 26.63 -3.61 -8.40
N ASN A 200 26.28 -3.08 -7.22
CA ASN A 200 24.92 -3.17 -6.69
C ASN A 200 23.92 -2.34 -7.51
N VAL A 201 24.33 -1.20 -8.06
CA VAL A 201 23.52 -0.41 -9.00
C VAL A 201 23.23 -1.23 -10.27
N ASP A 202 24.26 -1.83 -10.89
CA ASP A 202 24.11 -2.65 -12.10
C ASP A 202 23.24 -3.90 -11.84
N MET A 203 23.44 -4.56 -10.72
CA MET A 203 22.60 -5.71 -10.29
C MET A 203 21.15 -5.28 -10.11
N SER A 204 20.90 -4.11 -9.51
CA SER A 204 19.56 -3.57 -9.28
C SER A 204 18.90 -3.21 -10.61
N ALA A 205 19.58 -2.51 -11.51
CA ALA A 205 19.09 -2.19 -12.84
C ALA A 205 18.73 -3.45 -13.66
N SER A 206 19.57 -4.48 -13.60
CA SER A 206 19.32 -5.78 -14.25
C SER A 206 18.09 -6.48 -13.65
N ARG A 207 17.94 -6.47 -12.34
CA ARG A 207 16.77 -7.03 -11.62
C ARG A 207 15.50 -6.30 -12.01
N GLN A 208 15.52 -4.99 -12.08
CA GLN A 208 14.39 -4.15 -12.47
C GLN A 208 13.93 -4.48 -13.89
N LYS A 209 14.85 -4.61 -14.85
CA LYS A 209 14.53 -5.02 -16.24
C LYS A 209 13.87 -6.39 -16.28
N ARG A 210 14.36 -7.37 -15.49
CA ARG A 210 13.72 -8.69 -15.38
C ARG A 210 12.29 -8.57 -14.84
N ILE A 211 12.07 -7.85 -13.74
CA ILE A 211 10.75 -7.65 -13.15
C ILE A 211 9.78 -7.04 -14.17
N LEU A 212 10.24 -6.03 -14.89
CA LEU A 212 9.45 -5.36 -15.93
C LEU A 212 9.09 -6.31 -17.07
N ILE A 213 10.06 -7.10 -17.59
CA ILE A 213 9.82 -8.10 -18.64
C ILE A 213 8.77 -9.10 -18.20
N ASP A 214 8.87 -9.59 -16.96
CA ASP A 214 8.00 -10.64 -16.42
C ASP A 214 6.55 -10.16 -16.28
N VAL A 215 6.33 -8.88 -15.92
CA VAL A 215 4.98 -8.36 -15.65
C VAL A 215 4.30 -7.71 -16.86
N LEU A 216 5.08 -7.18 -17.83
CA LEU A 216 4.53 -6.47 -19.00
C LEU A 216 3.44 -7.23 -19.76
N PRO A 217 3.50 -8.58 -19.95
CA PRO A 217 2.42 -9.31 -20.62
C PRO A 217 1.06 -9.17 -19.94
N SER A 218 1.01 -8.83 -18.65
CA SER A 218 -0.24 -8.64 -17.91
C SER A 218 -0.82 -7.23 -18.02
N LEU A 219 -0.09 -6.28 -18.62
CA LEU A 219 -0.57 -4.93 -18.86
C LEU A 219 -1.44 -4.91 -20.13
N LYS A 220 -2.67 -4.40 -20.01
CA LYS A 220 -3.57 -4.23 -21.15
C LYS A 220 -2.98 -3.36 -22.25
N SER A 221 -3.47 -3.57 -23.46
CA SER A 221 -3.36 -2.56 -24.53
C SER A 221 -4.01 -1.25 -24.06
N GLY A 222 -3.34 -0.12 -24.26
CA GLY A 222 -3.75 1.18 -23.73
C GLY A 222 -3.52 1.38 -22.24
N GLY A 223 -3.14 0.33 -21.49
CA GLY A 223 -2.89 0.38 -20.06
C GLY A 223 -1.64 1.16 -19.68
N MET A 224 -1.52 1.57 -18.41
CA MET A 224 -0.41 2.37 -17.91
C MET A 224 0.54 1.53 -17.04
N LEU A 225 1.84 1.70 -17.27
CA LEU A 225 2.91 1.30 -16.39
C LEU A 225 3.41 2.53 -15.61
N ILE A 226 3.36 2.48 -14.30
CA ILE A 226 3.97 3.47 -13.41
C ILE A 226 5.22 2.82 -12.83
N TYR A 227 6.38 3.40 -13.10
CA TYR A 227 7.66 2.90 -12.62
C TYR A 227 8.25 3.87 -11.61
N SER A 228 8.72 3.39 -10.47
CA SER A 228 9.35 4.22 -9.44
C SER A 228 10.50 3.52 -8.75
N THR A 229 11.43 4.31 -8.22
CA THR A 229 12.58 3.90 -7.40
C THR A 229 12.84 4.92 -6.30
N CYS A 230 13.61 4.55 -5.29
CA CYS A 230 14.16 5.47 -4.29
C CYS A 230 15.66 5.70 -4.54
N THR A 231 16.05 6.06 -5.76
CA THR A 231 17.45 6.32 -6.11
C THR A 231 17.59 7.52 -7.03
N TYR A 232 18.81 8.02 -7.19
CA TYR A 232 19.12 9.20 -8.04
C TYR A 232 19.80 8.83 -9.34
N ASN A 233 20.45 7.65 -9.43
CA ASN A 233 21.28 7.28 -10.57
C ASN A 233 20.45 7.05 -11.84
N ARG A 234 21.09 7.32 -12.97
CA ARG A 234 20.46 7.20 -14.28
C ARG A 234 20.20 5.75 -14.69
N TYR A 235 21.06 4.82 -14.25
CA TYR A 235 21.04 3.41 -14.68
C TYR A 235 19.73 2.72 -14.28
N GLU A 236 19.26 3.02 -13.09
CA GLU A 236 18.01 2.49 -12.53
C GLU A 236 16.79 3.34 -12.92
N ASN A 237 16.97 4.60 -13.28
CA ASN A 237 15.92 5.56 -13.55
C ASN A 237 15.70 5.78 -15.06
N ILE A 238 16.18 6.89 -15.61
CA ILE A 238 15.85 7.30 -16.98
C ILE A 238 16.31 6.29 -18.05
N ASN A 239 17.42 5.57 -17.83
CA ASN A 239 17.89 4.57 -18.79
C ASN A 239 16.90 3.37 -18.88
N ASN A 240 16.25 3.00 -17.78
CA ASN A 240 15.18 1.99 -17.81
C ASN A 240 13.95 2.50 -18.59
N ILE A 241 13.62 3.79 -18.46
CA ILE A 241 12.51 4.39 -19.22
C ILE A 241 12.84 4.42 -20.72
N GLN A 242 14.04 4.83 -21.07
CA GLN A 242 14.51 4.81 -22.48
C GLN A 242 14.47 3.40 -23.08
N TRP A 243 14.91 2.39 -22.31
CA TRP A 243 14.84 1.00 -22.71
C TRP A 243 13.39 0.52 -22.92
N LEU A 244 12.46 0.88 -22.02
CA LEU A 244 11.03 0.56 -22.16
C LEU A 244 10.42 1.21 -23.42
N VAL A 245 10.82 2.43 -23.73
CA VAL A 245 10.34 3.15 -24.91
C VAL A 245 10.93 2.56 -26.19
N SER A 246 12.25 2.33 -26.23
CA SER A 246 12.96 1.93 -27.46
C SER A 246 12.78 0.45 -27.78
N GLU A 247 12.81 -0.44 -26.77
CA GLU A 247 12.84 -1.88 -26.99
C GLU A 247 11.52 -2.59 -26.65
N LYS A 248 10.69 -2.00 -25.79
CA LYS A 248 9.38 -2.59 -25.41
C LYS A 248 8.18 -1.90 -26.04
N GLY A 249 8.43 -0.79 -26.78
CA GLY A 249 7.39 -0.09 -27.54
C GLY A 249 6.37 0.66 -26.67
N LEU A 250 6.70 0.97 -25.41
CA LEU A 250 5.86 1.81 -24.59
C LEU A 250 6.05 3.28 -24.97
N SER A 251 5.04 4.11 -24.70
CA SER A 251 5.14 5.56 -24.84
C SER A 251 5.21 6.21 -23.47
N SER A 252 6.27 6.96 -23.19
CA SER A 252 6.35 7.75 -21.96
C SER A 252 5.37 8.91 -22.00
N LEU A 253 4.69 9.16 -20.89
CA LEU A 253 3.68 10.21 -20.75
C LEU A 253 4.22 11.34 -19.86
N ALA A 254 4.00 12.58 -20.29
CA ALA A 254 4.28 13.74 -19.47
C ALA A 254 3.20 13.90 -18.38
N VAL A 255 3.63 14.13 -17.14
CA VAL A 255 2.78 14.40 -15.99
C VAL A 255 2.82 15.90 -15.67
N LYS A 256 1.69 16.52 -15.50
CA LYS A 256 1.63 17.94 -15.13
C LYS A 256 2.12 18.14 -13.70
N THR A 257 3.05 19.07 -13.52
CA THR A 257 3.56 19.53 -12.24
C THR A 257 3.44 21.05 -12.13
N GLU A 258 3.37 21.57 -10.90
CA GLU A 258 3.45 23.01 -10.67
C GLU A 258 4.90 23.40 -10.38
N LYS A 259 5.33 24.57 -10.86
CA LYS A 259 6.73 25.02 -10.73
C LYS A 259 7.20 25.17 -9.28
N ASP A 260 6.31 25.57 -8.39
CA ASP A 260 6.57 25.75 -6.96
C ASP A 260 6.73 24.43 -6.19
N TRP A 261 6.44 23.29 -6.82
CA TRP A 261 6.71 21.99 -6.23
C TRP A 261 8.20 21.61 -6.26
N ASN A 262 9.01 22.29 -7.08
CA ASN A 262 10.45 22.08 -7.24
C ASN A 262 10.83 20.61 -7.60
N ILE A 263 9.93 19.89 -8.24
CA ILE A 263 10.20 18.55 -8.78
C ILE A 263 11.02 18.71 -10.05
N VAL A 264 12.12 17.95 -10.16
CA VAL A 264 12.98 18.00 -11.34
C VAL A 264 12.42 17.09 -12.41
N GLU A 265 11.95 17.68 -13.50
CA GLU A 265 11.56 16.94 -14.70
C GLU A 265 12.80 16.56 -15.52
N ILE A 266 12.95 15.27 -15.79
CA ILE A 266 13.97 14.72 -16.70
C ILE A 266 13.28 14.42 -18.02
N SER A 267 13.72 15.09 -19.09
CA SER A 267 13.21 14.89 -20.46
C SER A 267 14.36 14.53 -21.39
N GLU A 268 14.38 13.29 -21.86
CA GLU A 268 15.43 12.79 -22.75
C GLU A 268 14.80 12.10 -23.97
N GLY A 269 14.86 12.76 -25.11
CA GLY A 269 14.19 12.30 -26.32
C GLY A 269 12.67 12.20 -26.12
N LYS A 270 12.13 10.98 -26.10
CA LYS A 270 10.69 10.70 -25.87
C LYS A 270 10.42 10.13 -24.46
N SER A 271 11.39 10.23 -23.56
CA SER A 271 11.31 9.66 -22.23
C SER A 271 11.18 10.77 -21.17
N PHE A 272 10.20 10.66 -20.30
CA PHE A 272 9.95 11.60 -19.21
C PHE A 272 10.10 10.89 -17.86
N GLY A 273 10.71 11.58 -16.90
CA GLY A 273 10.83 11.14 -15.52
C GLY A 273 10.78 12.32 -14.56
N TYR A 274 10.40 12.06 -13.31
CA TYR A 274 10.26 13.07 -12.26
C TYR A 274 11.14 12.67 -11.10
N GLN A 275 12.17 13.47 -10.82
CA GLN A 275 13.15 13.22 -9.78
C GLN A 275 12.93 14.18 -8.61
N PHE A 276 12.90 13.63 -7.43
CA PHE A 276 12.75 14.33 -6.16
C PHE A 276 14.10 14.34 -5.43
N PHE A 277 14.54 15.53 -5.04
CA PHE A 277 15.79 15.72 -4.31
C PHE A 277 15.52 16.39 -2.96
N PRO A 278 16.15 15.93 -1.85
CA PRO A 278 15.87 16.46 -0.51
C PRO A 278 16.26 17.94 -0.32
N HIS A 279 17.17 18.48 -1.12
CA HIS A 279 17.52 19.90 -1.10
C HIS A 279 16.53 20.80 -1.86
N LYS A 280 15.66 20.22 -2.68
CA LYS A 280 14.65 20.97 -3.46
C LYS A 280 13.25 20.88 -2.85
N ILE A 281 12.95 19.78 -2.16
CA ILE A 281 11.62 19.51 -1.61
C ILE A 281 11.70 19.10 -0.14
N LYS A 282 10.59 19.22 0.58
CA LYS A 282 10.45 18.62 1.91
C LYS A 282 10.16 17.12 1.79
N GLY A 283 11.16 16.32 1.40
CA GLY A 283 11.00 14.89 1.16
C GLY A 283 12.35 14.21 0.99
N GLU A 284 12.30 12.96 0.55
CA GLU A 284 13.47 12.12 0.30
C GLU A 284 13.65 11.87 -1.19
N GLY A 285 14.75 11.17 -1.53
CA GLY A 285 15.04 10.76 -2.89
C GLY A 285 13.98 9.81 -3.44
N PHE A 286 13.44 10.18 -4.59
CA PHE A 286 12.42 9.39 -5.27
C PHE A 286 12.45 9.71 -6.76
N PHE A 287 12.21 8.69 -7.59
CA PHE A 287 12.03 8.84 -9.03
C PHE A 287 10.72 8.16 -9.43
N ILE A 288 9.99 8.77 -10.37
CA ILE A 288 8.77 8.18 -10.92
C ILE A 288 8.59 8.55 -12.39
N SER A 289 8.06 7.62 -13.18
CA SER A 289 7.72 7.82 -14.58
C SER A 289 6.44 7.07 -14.93
N VAL A 290 5.74 7.56 -15.94
CA VAL A 290 4.49 6.97 -16.45
C VAL A 290 4.66 6.61 -17.92
N LEU A 291 4.29 5.39 -18.27
CA LEU A 291 4.36 4.89 -19.65
C LEU A 291 3.01 4.26 -20.02
N GLN A 292 2.68 4.32 -21.31
CA GLN A 292 1.47 3.70 -21.86
C GLN A 292 1.84 2.57 -22.80
N ASN A 293 1.16 1.44 -22.67
CA ASN A 293 1.26 0.32 -23.61
C ASN A 293 0.50 0.67 -24.90
N LYS A 294 1.21 0.80 -26.01
CA LYS A 294 0.65 1.12 -27.34
C LYS A 294 0.43 -0.13 -28.21
N ALA A 295 0.69 -1.32 -27.69
CA ALA A 295 0.45 -2.56 -28.44
C ALA A 295 -1.03 -2.70 -28.81
N GLU A 296 -1.29 -3.33 -29.97
CA GLU A 296 -2.66 -3.68 -30.35
C GLU A 296 -3.25 -4.74 -29.43
N PRO A 297 -4.57 -4.70 -29.12
CA PRO A 297 -5.21 -5.71 -28.28
C PRO A 297 -5.09 -7.11 -28.90
N LYS A 298 -4.76 -8.10 -28.09
CA LYS A 298 -4.65 -9.51 -28.54
C LYS A 298 -5.99 -10.20 -28.82
N GLY A 299 -7.08 -9.46 -28.86
CA GLY A 299 -8.43 -9.97 -29.10
C GLY A 299 -9.12 -10.50 -27.82
N ASN A 300 -10.27 -11.17 -27.96
CA ASN A 300 -11.04 -11.66 -26.84
C ASN A 300 -10.29 -12.79 -26.11
N LEU A 301 -9.63 -12.48 -25.02
CA LEU A 301 -9.04 -13.46 -24.12
C LEU A 301 -10.16 -14.18 -23.34
N ASN A 302 -10.44 -15.42 -23.68
CA ASN A 302 -11.45 -16.23 -22.98
C ASN A 302 -10.94 -16.60 -21.57
N ARG A 303 -11.32 -15.83 -20.56
CA ARG A 303 -10.94 -16.02 -19.15
C ARG A 303 -11.80 -17.10 -18.52
N LYS A 304 -11.45 -18.36 -18.74
CA LYS A 304 -12.17 -19.49 -18.13
C LYS A 304 -11.86 -19.56 -16.63
N ILE A 305 -12.90 -19.49 -15.80
CA ILE A 305 -12.79 -19.77 -14.37
C ILE A 305 -12.91 -21.29 -14.18
N ARG A 306 -11.88 -21.91 -13.61
CA ARG A 306 -11.89 -23.30 -13.19
C ARG A 306 -12.22 -23.37 -11.70
N THR A 307 -12.96 -24.38 -11.28
CA THR A 307 -13.21 -24.63 -9.86
C THR A 307 -11.89 -24.85 -9.13
N ASN A 308 -11.65 -24.07 -8.08
CA ASN A 308 -10.47 -24.17 -7.22
C ASN A 308 -10.97 -24.26 -5.77
N ASN A 309 -10.65 -25.36 -5.08
CA ASN A 309 -11.05 -25.57 -3.69
C ASN A 309 -10.29 -24.69 -2.68
N SER A 310 -9.44 -23.77 -3.15
CA SER A 310 -8.69 -22.87 -2.27
C SER A 310 -9.50 -21.64 -1.83
N LEU A 311 -10.54 -21.31 -2.59
CA LEU A 311 -11.50 -20.26 -2.27
C LEU A 311 -12.87 -20.74 -2.77
N ILE A 312 -13.88 -20.70 -1.92
CA ILE A 312 -15.22 -21.21 -2.21
C ILE A 312 -16.25 -20.16 -1.81
N ALA A 313 -17.29 -19.99 -2.64
CA ALA A 313 -18.40 -19.12 -2.28
C ALA A 313 -19.09 -19.64 -1.01
N PHE A 314 -19.36 -18.75 -0.07
CA PHE A 314 -20.04 -19.11 1.15
C PHE A 314 -21.52 -19.40 0.87
N ASP A 315 -22.07 -20.43 1.51
CA ASP A 315 -23.48 -20.81 1.27
C ASP A 315 -24.44 -19.69 1.66
N LYS A 316 -25.28 -19.30 0.69
CA LYS A 316 -26.26 -18.23 0.88
C LYS A 316 -27.24 -18.49 2.03
N LYS A 317 -27.55 -19.77 2.32
CA LYS A 317 -28.43 -20.13 3.44
C LYS A 317 -27.81 -19.85 4.81
N SER A 318 -26.49 -19.84 4.89
CA SER A 318 -25.73 -19.56 6.11
C SER A 318 -25.38 -18.08 6.29
N LEU A 319 -25.70 -17.21 5.33
CA LEU A 319 -25.41 -15.76 5.40
C LEU A 319 -26.08 -15.08 6.59
N HIS A 320 -27.25 -15.60 7.06
CA HIS A 320 -27.96 -15.02 8.21
C HIS A 320 -27.10 -14.95 9.47
N VAL A 321 -26.10 -15.83 9.62
CA VAL A 321 -25.16 -15.81 10.77
C VAL A 321 -24.37 -14.52 10.85
N PHE A 322 -24.15 -13.88 9.70
CA PHE A 322 -23.36 -12.64 9.59
C PHE A 322 -24.22 -11.40 9.41
N SER A 323 -25.51 -11.51 9.10
CA SER A 323 -26.37 -10.36 8.77
C SER A 323 -26.53 -9.37 9.92
N GLU A 324 -26.41 -9.82 11.16
CA GLU A 324 -26.43 -8.96 12.32
C GLU A 324 -25.09 -8.22 12.55
N TRP A 325 -24.00 -8.76 11.98
CA TRP A 325 -22.64 -8.27 12.21
C TRP A 325 -22.16 -7.36 11.10
N ILE A 326 -22.48 -7.71 9.85
CA ILE A 326 -21.92 -7.02 8.69
C ILE A 326 -22.97 -6.58 7.69
N LYS A 327 -22.71 -5.46 7.05
CA LYS A 327 -23.47 -4.92 5.91
C LYS A 327 -23.21 -5.79 4.68
N LEU A 328 -24.19 -6.67 4.35
CA LEU A 328 -24.06 -7.65 3.25
C LEU A 328 -24.40 -7.04 1.87
N GLU A 329 -24.90 -5.81 1.82
CA GLU A 329 -25.25 -5.18 0.57
C GLU A 329 -24.04 -5.07 -0.38
N ASN A 330 -24.21 -5.56 -1.61
CA ASN A 330 -23.15 -5.60 -2.63
C ASN A 330 -21.87 -6.34 -2.17
N LYS A 331 -22.00 -7.35 -1.28
CA LYS A 331 -20.90 -8.18 -0.82
C LYS A 331 -21.15 -9.66 -1.14
N SER A 332 -20.08 -10.34 -1.57
CA SER A 332 -19.99 -11.79 -1.61
C SER A 332 -19.12 -12.26 -0.46
N LEU A 333 -19.55 -13.33 0.21
CA LEU A 333 -18.76 -14.02 1.21
C LEU A 333 -18.08 -15.23 0.58
N LEU A 334 -16.79 -15.34 0.81
CA LEU A 334 -15.93 -16.42 0.34
C LEU A 334 -15.25 -17.05 1.55
N HIS A 335 -15.03 -18.37 1.55
CA HIS A 335 -14.20 -19.00 2.56
C HIS A 335 -12.99 -19.67 1.94
N ASP A 336 -11.86 -19.54 2.63
CA ASP A 336 -10.61 -20.19 2.24
C ASP A 336 -10.46 -21.57 2.89
N LYS A 337 -9.37 -22.28 2.57
CA LYS A 337 -9.06 -23.61 3.13
C LYS A 337 -8.85 -23.62 4.64
N THR A 338 -8.57 -22.48 5.26
CA THR A 338 -8.40 -22.36 6.71
C THR A 338 -9.73 -22.17 7.43
N GLY A 339 -10.84 -22.04 6.69
CA GLY A 339 -12.16 -21.72 7.20
C GLY A 339 -12.35 -20.24 7.52
N THR A 340 -11.42 -19.38 7.13
CA THR A 340 -11.58 -17.93 7.25
C THR A 340 -12.56 -17.43 6.19
N ILE A 341 -13.51 -16.63 6.62
CA ILE A 341 -14.52 -16.02 5.75
C ILE A 341 -14.06 -14.60 5.39
N HIS A 342 -14.17 -14.31 4.13
CA HIS A 342 -13.77 -13.04 3.51
C HIS A 342 -14.99 -12.38 2.87
N ALA A 343 -15.13 -11.07 3.04
CA ALA A 343 -16.13 -10.25 2.36
C ALA A 343 -15.47 -9.40 1.27
N ILE A 344 -15.86 -9.63 0.02
CA ILE A 344 -15.39 -8.87 -1.14
C ILE A 344 -16.59 -8.22 -1.84
N ASN A 345 -16.37 -7.16 -2.61
CA ASN A 345 -17.44 -6.59 -3.44
C ASN A 345 -17.97 -7.64 -4.43
N SER A 346 -19.30 -7.75 -4.57
CA SER A 346 -19.93 -8.82 -5.36
C SER A 346 -19.49 -8.85 -6.82
N ASN A 347 -19.23 -7.68 -7.43
CA ASN A 347 -18.72 -7.56 -8.79
C ASN A 347 -17.27 -8.08 -8.93
N LEU A 348 -16.53 -8.29 -7.84
CA LEU A 348 -15.15 -8.80 -7.83
C LEU A 348 -15.05 -10.29 -7.46
N GLU A 349 -16.16 -10.96 -7.18
CA GLU A 349 -16.16 -12.39 -6.84
C GLU A 349 -15.52 -13.23 -7.95
N SER A 350 -15.92 -13.01 -9.21
CA SER A 350 -15.35 -13.69 -10.36
C SER A 350 -13.86 -13.40 -10.55
N GLU A 351 -13.43 -12.18 -10.23
CA GLU A 351 -12.01 -11.80 -10.28
C GLU A 351 -11.19 -12.56 -9.25
N ALA A 352 -11.69 -12.69 -8.01
CA ALA A 352 -11.04 -13.49 -6.98
C ALA A 352 -10.88 -14.95 -7.39
N PHE A 353 -11.94 -15.57 -7.97
CA PHE A 353 -11.89 -16.94 -8.48
C PHE A 353 -10.98 -17.09 -9.71
N TYR A 354 -10.83 -16.05 -10.52
CA TYR A 354 -9.91 -16.08 -11.64
C TYR A 354 -8.46 -15.98 -11.17
N LEU A 355 -8.16 -15.03 -10.30
CA LEU A 355 -6.80 -14.77 -9.82
C LEU A 355 -6.21 -15.96 -9.03
N ILE A 356 -7.01 -16.63 -8.18
CA ILE A 356 -6.52 -17.74 -7.35
C ILE A 356 -6.08 -18.96 -8.16
N GLN A 357 -6.41 -19.03 -9.45
CA GLN A 357 -5.93 -20.09 -10.34
C GLN A 357 -4.43 -19.96 -10.66
N PHE A 358 -3.90 -18.75 -10.61
CA PHE A 358 -2.55 -18.41 -11.02
C PHE A 358 -1.71 -17.84 -9.87
N LEU A 359 -2.35 -17.21 -8.89
CA LEU A 359 -1.70 -16.49 -7.83
C LEU A 359 -2.03 -17.09 -6.45
N ARG A 360 -1.07 -16.95 -5.54
CA ARG A 360 -1.25 -17.28 -4.13
C ARG A 360 -1.84 -16.07 -3.41
N LEU A 361 -3.14 -16.09 -3.16
CA LEU A 361 -3.82 -15.07 -2.39
C LEU A 361 -3.57 -15.30 -0.88
N ILE A 362 -3.21 -14.23 -0.16
CA ILE A 362 -3.06 -14.23 1.31
C ILE A 362 -4.06 -13.31 2.02
N TYR A 363 -4.80 -12.50 1.23
CA TYR A 363 -5.89 -11.66 1.69
C TYR A 363 -6.83 -11.39 0.51
N CYS A 364 -8.14 -11.42 0.75
CA CYS A 364 -9.15 -11.24 -0.31
C CYS A 364 -10.33 -10.45 0.25
N GLY A 365 -10.35 -9.15 0.02
CA GLY A 365 -11.32 -8.27 0.65
C GLY A 365 -11.07 -8.15 2.16
N VAL A 366 -12.13 -8.10 2.97
CA VAL A 366 -12.05 -8.03 4.43
C VAL A 366 -12.20 -9.42 5.04
N SER A 367 -11.23 -9.86 5.85
CA SER A 367 -11.39 -11.07 6.66
C SER A 367 -12.44 -10.81 7.74
N VAL A 368 -13.57 -11.52 7.68
CA VAL A 368 -14.71 -11.34 8.61
C VAL A 368 -14.51 -12.13 9.89
N GLY A 369 -14.00 -13.36 9.76
CA GLY A 369 -13.80 -14.25 10.90
C GLY A 369 -13.85 -15.72 10.50
N THR A 370 -13.91 -16.58 11.50
CA THR A 370 -14.05 -18.02 11.34
C THR A 370 -15.35 -18.50 11.98
N VAL A 371 -15.95 -19.54 11.40
CA VAL A 371 -17.14 -20.21 11.99
C VAL A 371 -16.73 -21.56 12.52
N ASN A 372 -16.93 -21.77 13.82
CA ASN A 372 -16.77 -23.07 14.46
C ASN A 372 -18.14 -23.56 14.95
N LYS A 373 -18.74 -24.50 14.21
CA LYS A 373 -20.13 -24.93 14.38
C LYS A 373 -21.10 -23.74 14.21
N THR A 374 -21.60 -23.18 15.31
CA THR A 374 -22.51 -22.02 15.34
C THR A 374 -21.84 -20.76 15.92
N ILE A 375 -20.58 -20.86 16.34
CA ILE A 375 -19.87 -19.75 16.99
C ILE A 375 -19.03 -19.04 15.95
N VAL A 376 -19.31 -17.75 15.75
CA VAL A 376 -18.49 -16.84 14.95
C VAL A 376 -17.40 -16.23 15.83
N ILE A 377 -16.17 -16.33 15.38
CA ILE A 377 -15.03 -15.63 15.98
C ILE A 377 -14.61 -14.53 14.99
N PRO A 378 -14.81 -13.25 15.33
CA PRO A 378 -14.50 -12.15 14.43
C PRO A 378 -12.99 -12.02 14.21
N ASP A 379 -12.60 -11.71 12.97
CA ASP A 379 -11.23 -11.37 12.61
C ASP A 379 -10.92 -9.91 12.93
N HIS A 380 -9.68 -9.61 13.25
CA HIS A 380 -9.23 -8.24 13.53
C HIS A 380 -9.46 -7.29 12.36
N SER A 381 -9.31 -7.78 11.11
CA SER A 381 -9.57 -6.97 9.91
C SER A 381 -11.01 -6.47 9.84
N LEU A 382 -11.98 -7.24 10.37
CA LEU A 382 -13.37 -6.79 10.46
C LEU A 382 -13.53 -5.59 11.38
N ALA A 383 -12.84 -5.59 12.54
CA ALA A 383 -12.87 -4.45 13.46
C ALA A 383 -12.37 -3.16 12.80
N LEU A 384 -11.39 -3.28 11.90
CA LEU A 384 -10.78 -2.16 11.20
C LEU A 384 -11.55 -1.76 9.92
N SER A 385 -12.62 -2.48 9.55
CA SER A 385 -13.36 -2.28 8.31
C SER A 385 -14.59 -1.40 8.47
N TYR A 386 -15.18 -1.03 7.35
CA TYR A 386 -16.48 -0.33 7.27
C TYR A 386 -17.68 -1.27 7.15
N LEU A 387 -17.44 -2.57 7.31
CA LEU A 387 -18.46 -3.60 7.07
C LEU A 387 -19.37 -3.82 8.27
N LEU A 388 -18.93 -3.45 9.48
CA LEU A 388 -19.75 -3.66 10.67
C LEU A 388 -21.08 -2.91 10.58
N THR A 389 -22.16 -3.57 11.05
CA THR A 389 -23.46 -2.94 11.21
C THR A 389 -23.47 -2.02 12.44
N ASP A 390 -24.36 -1.05 12.43
CA ASP A 390 -24.52 -0.12 13.56
C ASP A 390 -25.13 -0.83 14.81
N ASN A 391 -25.68 -2.05 14.62
CA ASN A 391 -26.20 -2.88 15.71
C ASN A 391 -25.11 -3.65 16.47
N PHE A 392 -23.87 -3.68 15.94
CA PHE A 392 -22.79 -4.34 16.67
C PHE A 392 -22.42 -3.56 17.91
N GLN A 393 -22.37 -4.24 19.06
CA GLN A 393 -22.04 -3.58 20.32
C GLN A 393 -20.66 -2.94 20.28
N THR A 394 -20.59 -1.65 20.56
CA THR A 394 -19.34 -0.88 20.59
C THR A 394 -19.05 -0.35 22.01
N PHE A 395 -17.78 -0.16 22.31
CA PHE A 395 -17.31 0.48 23.54
C PHE A 395 -16.18 1.44 23.22
N GLU A 396 -16.44 2.74 23.43
CA GLU A 396 -15.44 3.78 23.18
C GLU A 396 -14.44 3.84 24.32
N LEU A 397 -13.14 3.75 23.99
CA LEU A 397 -12.05 3.81 24.95
C LEU A 397 -11.44 5.22 24.99
N ASN A 398 -11.07 5.67 26.18
CA ASN A 398 -10.16 6.80 26.29
C ASN A 398 -8.74 6.42 25.83
N ARG A 399 -7.84 7.38 25.70
CA ARG A 399 -6.49 7.15 25.17
C ARG A 399 -5.71 6.11 25.99
N LEU A 400 -5.76 6.17 27.32
CA LEU A 400 -5.03 5.24 28.19
C LEU A 400 -5.55 3.81 28.03
N ASP A 401 -6.87 3.62 28.10
CA ASP A 401 -7.49 2.30 27.97
C ASP A 401 -7.27 1.73 26.54
N ALA A 402 -7.27 2.57 25.50
CA ALA A 402 -6.95 2.16 24.16
C ALA A 402 -5.51 1.64 24.04
N LEU A 403 -4.55 2.31 24.67
CA LEU A 403 -3.16 1.83 24.72
C LEU A 403 -3.03 0.53 25.55
N LEU A 404 -3.74 0.42 26.69
CA LEU A 404 -3.79 -0.82 27.48
C LEU A 404 -4.42 -1.98 26.68
N PHE A 405 -5.46 -1.70 25.88
CA PHE A 405 -6.04 -2.68 24.96
C PHE A 405 -5.01 -3.12 23.92
N LEU A 406 -4.32 -2.19 23.29
CA LEU A 406 -3.28 -2.46 22.29
C LEU A 406 -2.05 -3.18 22.89
N LYS A 407 -1.75 -2.94 24.16
CA LYS A 407 -0.73 -3.69 24.93
C LYS A 407 -1.24 -5.06 25.40
N ARG A 408 -2.55 -5.34 25.29
CA ARG A 408 -3.26 -6.52 25.78
C ARG A 408 -3.27 -6.65 27.32
N THR A 409 -3.18 -5.53 28.01
CA THR A 409 -3.17 -5.45 29.49
C THR A 409 -4.42 -4.78 30.07
N LEU A 410 -5.39 -4.39 29.24
CA LEU A 410 -6.67 -3.87 29.70
C LEU A 410 -7.39 -4.94 30.54
N ALA A 411 -7.66 -4.63 31.80
CA ALA A 411 -8.18 -5.59 32.76
C ALA A 411 -9.72 -5.75 32.71
N ALA A 412 -10.45 -4.66 32.51
CA ALA A 412 -11.90 -4.64 32.49
C ALA A 412 -12.42 -3.47 31.64
N ILE A 413 -13.69 -3.53 31.28
CA ILE A 413 -14.49 -2.44 30.73
C ILE A 413 -15.78 -2.31 31.51
N ASP A 414 -16.34 -1.13 31.62
CA ASP A 414 -17.63 -0.90 32.26
C ASP A 414 -18.77 -1.29 31.29
N SER A 415 -19.04 -2.58 31.21
CA SER A 415 -20.12 -3.14 30.39
C SER A 415 -20.67 -4.41 31.01
N ASN A 416 -21.97 -4.45 31.24
CA ASN A 416 -22.67 -5.61 31.83
C ASN A 416 -23.06 -6.67 30.76
N GLN A 417 -22.92 -6.40 29.50
CA GLN A 417 -23.35 -7.32 28.44
C GLN A 417 -22.28 -8.38 28.13
N LYS A 418 -22.68 -9.64 28.27
CA LYS A 418 -21.84 -10.81 27.95
C LYS A 418 -21.91 -11.09 26.45
N SER A 419 -21.03 -10.45 25.66
CA SER A 419 -21.04 -10.54 24.18
C SER A 419 -19.68 -10.22 23.57
N TRP A 420 -19.61 -10.29 22.26
CA TRP A 420 -18.57 -9.64 21.47
C TRP A 420 -18.76 -8.12 21.51
N ILE A 421 -17.68 -7.39 21.71
CA ILE A 421 -17.66 -5.93 21.78
C ILE A 421 -16.57 -5.43 20.85
N LEU A 422 -16.92 -4.53 19.95
CA LEU A 422 -15.96 -3.72 19.21
C LEU A 422 -15.44 -2.62 20.11
N VAL A 423 -14.17 -2.60 20.40
CA VAL A 423 -13.57 -1.44 21.07
C VAL A 423 -13.16 -0.41 20.02
N THR A 424 -13.47 0.86 20.33
CA THR A 424 -13.23 1.99 19.43
C THR A 424 -12.41 3.06 20.13
N TYR A 425 -11.71 3.85 19.33
CA TYR A 425 -11.04 5.07 19.73
C TYR A 425 -11.31 6.17 18.70
N GLU A 426 -11.80 7.32 19.15
CA GLU A 426 -12.31 8.38 18.28
C GLU A 426 -13.31 7.85 17.24
N GLY A 427 -14.15 6.90 17.67
CA GLY A 427 -15.16 6.24 16.85
C GLY A 427 -14.64 5.28 15.79
N ASN A 428 -13.34 5.02 15.72
CA ASN A 428 -12.73 4.03 14.81
C ASN A 428 -12.44 2.74 15.55
N GLY A 429 -12.72 1.60 14.90
CA GLY A 429 -12.45 0.28 15.49
C GLY A 429 -10.97 0.05 15.74
N LEU A 430 -10.65 -0.49 16.93
CA LEU A 430 -9.32 -0.94 17.31
C LEU A 430 -9.20 -2.46 17.34
N GLY A 431 -10.30 -3.17 17.61
CA GLY A 431 -10.31 -4.62 17.71
C GLY A 431 -11.50 -5.12 18.50
N PHE A 432 -11.51 -6.43 18.79
CA PHE A 432 -12.60 -7.05 19.52
C PHE A 432 -12.19 -7.48 20.92
N LEU A 433 -13.14 -7.34 21.86
CA LEU A 433 -13.14 -8.00 23.16
C LEU A 433 -14.29 -9.00 23.20
N LYS A 434 -14.12 -10.08 23.95
CA LYS A 434 -15.22 -10.93 24.39
C LYS A 434 -15.45 -10.72 25.89
N ASN A 435 -16.54 -10.07 26.24
CA ASN A 435 -16.93 -9.88 27.63
C ASN A 435 -17.64 -11.14 28.15
N LEU A 436 -17.11 -11.74 29.22
CA LEU A 436 -17.64 -12.94 29.86
C LEU A 436 -18.35 -12.60 31.20
N GLY A 437 -18.45 -11.31 31.52
CA GLY A 437 -19.03 -10.78 32.77
C GLY A 437 -17.98 -10.59 33.85
N GLN A 438 -17.32 -11.66 34.30
CA GLN A 438 -16.27 -11.58 35.32
C GLN A 438 -14.88 -11.24 34.80
N ARG A 439 -14.68 -11.42 33.50
CA ARG A 439 -13.42 -11.14 32.79
C ARG A 439 -13.68 -10.79 31.33
N ILE A 440 -12.71 -10.11 30.74
CA ILE A 440 -12.68 -9.86 29.31
C ILE A 440 -11.55 -10.67 28.66
N ASN A 441 -11.79 -11.15 27.44
CA ASN A 441 -10.74 -11.72 26.62
C ASN A 441 -10.42 -10.73 25.49
N ASN A 442 -9.17 -10.34 25.36
CA ASN A 442 -8.70 -9.46 24.29
C ASN A 442 -8.35 -10.28 23.05
N TYR A 443 -8.99 -9.97 21.92
CA TYR A 443 -8.82 -10.66 20.64
C TYR A 443 -7.92 -9.89 19.63
N LEU A 444 -7.22 -8.85 20.09
CA LEU A 444 -6.13 -8.27 19.29
C LEU A 444 -5.09 -9.36 18.99
N PRO A 445 -4.70 -9.62 17.73
CA PRO A 445 -3.62 -10.56 17.42
C PRO A 445 -2.33 -10.21 18.17
N GLN A 446 -1.62 -11.24 18.63
CA GLN A 446 -0.46 -11.04 19.51
C GLN A 446 0.68 -10.31 18.80
N GLU A 447 0.83 -10.53 17.51
CA GLU A 447 1.81 -9.89 16.64
C GLU A 447 1.59 -8.38 16.46
N TYR A 448 0.37 -7.86 16.74
CA TYR A 448 0.02 -6.44 16.60
C TYR A 448 0.06 -5.67 17.93
N ARG A 449 0.39 -6.36 19.03
CA ARG A 449 0.47 -5.71 20.34
C ARG A 449 1.61 -4.70 20.42
N ILE A 450 1.40 -3.65 21.16
CA ILE A 450 2.44 -2.68 21.52
C ILE A 450 3.37 -3.32 22.56
N LEU A 451 4.68 -3.26 22.29
CA LEU A 451 5.72 -3.72 23.23
C LEU A 451 6.33 -2.58 24.04
N MET A 452 6.20 -1.36 23.56
CA MET A 452 6.69 -0.15 24.19
C MET A 452 5.96 0.12 25.51
N ASP A 453 6.63 0.74 26.47
CA ASP A 453 5.98 1.22 27.68
C ASP A 453 5.12 2.44 27.40
N ILE A 454 4.00 2.52 28.13
CA ILE A 454 2.96 3.54 27.96
C ILE A 454 3.24 4.70 28.93
#